data_67c95f38fef9e3cd92ffaae5795872df
#
_entry.id   67c95f38fef9e3cd92ffaae5795872df
#
_cell.length_a   1.000
_cell.length_b   1.000
_cell.length_c   1.000
_cell.angle_alpha   90.00
_cell.angle_beta   90.00
_cell.angle_gamma   90.00
#
_symmetry.space_group_name_H-M   'P 1'
#
loop_
_entity.id
_entity.type
_entity.pdbx_description
1 polymer ?
#
loop_
_entity_poly.entity_id
_entity_poly.type
_entity_poly.pdbx_seq_one_letter_code
_entity_poly.pdbx_strand_id
1 'polypeptide(L)'
;MAANQDYIVKDISLADWGRKEIAIAETEMPGLMATRAEYGSSQPLKGAKIAGSLHMTIQTAVLIETLKALGADIRWVSCNIYSTQDHAAAAIAAAGIPVFAWKGESLKDYWDYTRKLFEWHDGGMPNMILDDGGDATLYIHLGVRAEGGDTAFLESPGSEEEEILFALIKDTLKTKPKGWFGEVAKSIKGVSEETTTGVHRLYVMEKEGKLLFPAINVNDSVTKSKFDNLYGCRESLVDGIRRGTDVMMAGKVAMVAGFGDVGKGSAASLRNAGCRVMVSEVDPICALQAAMEGYEVTTMEDAASRADIFCTATGNKDVITIEHMRAMKDRAIVCNIGHFDNEIQIAGLKNLKWVNIKPQVDEIEFPDGHRVIMLSEGRLVNLGNAMGHPSFVMSASFTNQTLAQIELWNDKGKYEKKVYTLPKHLDEKVAVLHLAKIGVKLTKLSDEQAAYIGVKPEGPFKSDHYRY
;
A
#
# COMPACT_ATOMS: atom_id res chain seq x y z
N MET A 1 37.11 -11.19 5.49
CA MET A 1 36.23 -10.52 6.46
C MET A 1 34.84 -10.62 5.85
N ALA A 2 33.91 -11.35 6.50
CA ALA A 2 32.51 -11.35 6.05
C ALA A 2 32.02 -9.91 6.15
N ALA A 3 31.56 -9.37 5.01
CA ALA A 3 30.90 -8.07 4.99
C ALA A 3 29.74 -8.14 6.02
N ASN A 4 29.66 -7.14 6.88
CA ASN A 4 28.57 -7.02 7.84
C ASN A 4 27.27 -7.02 7.03
N GLN A 5 26.51 -8.14 7.05
CA GLN A 5 25.34 -8.33 6.23
C GLN A 5 24.21 -7.48 6.82
N ASP A 6 23.98 -6.28 6.26
CA ASP A 6 22.94 -5.35 6.72
C ASP A 6 21.60 -5.64 6.00
N TYR A 7 21.13 -6.89 6.13
CA TYR A 7 19.82 -7.32 5.63
C TYR A 7 19.26 -8.50 6.44
N ILE A 8 17.96 -8.69 6.39
CA ILE A 8 17.25 -9.87 6.86
C ILE A 8 16.27 -10.29 5.78
N VAL A 9 16.54 -11.43 5.14
CA VAL A 9 15.68 -12.03 4.11
C VAL A 9 15.54 -13.51 4.40
N LYS A 10 14.50 -14.14 3.88
CA LYS A 10 14.21 -15.55 4.14
C LYS A 10 15.28 -16.48 3.59
N ASP A 11 15.69 -16.26 2.35
CA ASP A 11 16.69 -17.08 1.64
C ASP A 11 17.37 -16.26 0.55
N ILE A 12 18.62 -15.92 0.78
CA ILE A 12 19.44 -15.13 -0.17
C ILE A 12 19.70 -15.88 -1.49
N SER A 13 19.60 -17.22 -1.52
CA SER A 13 19.80 -18.00 -2.72
C SER A 13 18.72 -17.78 -3.80
N LEU A 14 17.59 -17.14 -3.42
CA LEU A 14 16.52 -16.77 -4.34
C LEU A 14 16.85 -15.52 -5.20
N ALA A 15 18.00 -14.88 -4.97
CA ALA A 15 18.36 -13.62 -5.62
C ALA A 15 18.39 -13.70 -7.15
N ASP A 16 18.92 -14.79 -7.72
CA ASP A 16 18.97 -14.97 -9.17
C ASP A 16 17.59 -15.10 -9.82
N TRP A 17 16.67 -15.76 -9.12
CA TRP A 17 15.26 -15.79 -9.56
C TRP A 17 14.65 -14.41 -9.50
N GLY A 18 14.78 -13.72 -8.36
CA GLY A 18 14.30 -12.35 -8.20
C GLY A 18 14.82 -11.41 -9.30
N ARG A 19 16.11 -11.50 -9.64
CA ARG A 19 16.71 -10.69 -10.70
C ARG A 19 16.05 -10.91 -12.07
N LYS A 20 15.71 -12.15 -12.40
CA LYS A 20 15.03 -12.46 -13.67
C LYS A 20 13.62 -11.88 -13.73
N GLU A 21 12.87 -11.94 -12.63
CA GLU A 21 11.53 -11.35 -12.57
C GLU A 21 11.57 -9.81 -12.54
N ILE A 22 12.55 -9.20 -11.86
CA ILE A 22 12.79 -7.76 -11.92
C ILE A 22 13.03 -7.31 -13.36
N ALA A 23 13.83 -8.05 -14.13
CA ALA A 23 14.08 -7.74 -15.54
C ALA A 23 12.79 -7.79 -16.39
N ILE A 24 11.86 -8.72 -16.10
CA ILE A 24 10.54 -8.72 -16.74
C ILE A 24 9.74 -7.48 -16.33
N ALA A 25 9.70 -7.18 -15.03
CA ALA A 25 8.95 -6.04 -14.50
C ALA A 25 9.44 -4.70 -15.10
N GLU A 26 10.74 -4.52 -15.25
CA GLU A 26 11.33 -3.32 -15.91
C GLU A 26 10.77 -3.10 -17.32
N THR A 27 10.50 -4.16 -18.09
CA THR A 27 9.90 -4.04 -19.43
C THR A 27 8.44 -3.56 -19.39
N GLU A 28 7.75 -3.78 -18.28
CA GLU A 28 6.34 -3.43 -18.06
C GLU A 28 6.15 -2.17 -17.21
N MET A 29 7.24 -1.50 -16.80
CA MET A 29 7.21 -0.30 -15.95
C MET A 29 7.78 0.93 -16.68
N PRO A 30 7.15 1.35 -17.81
CA PRO A 30 7.74 2.34 -18.72
C PRO A 30 7.91 3.72 -18.07
N GLY A 31 6.99 4.16 -17.22
CA GLY A 31 7.07 5.46 -16.55
C GLY A 31 8.25 5.52 -15.58
N LEU A 32 8.41 4.47 -14.78
CA LEU A 32 9.50 4.40 -13.80
C LEU A 32 10.88 4.27 -14.50
N MET A 33 10.97 3.45 -15.55
CA MET A 33 12.20 3.30 -16.33
C MET A 33 12.57 4.59 -17.09
N ALA A 34 11.57 5.31 -17.64
CA ALA A 34 11.79 6.61 -18.26
C ALA A 34 12.30 7.65 -17.26
N THR A 35 11.74 7.65 -16.04
CA THR A 35 12.18 8.53 -14.94
C THR A 35 13.62 8.22 -14.54
N ARG A 36 13.99 6.94 -14.44
CA ARG A 36 15.38 6.51 -14.19
C ARG A 36 16.33 7.00 -15.29
N ALA A 37 15.93 6.92 -16.55
CA ALA A 37 16.73 7.39 -17.68
C ALA A 37 16.86 8.92 -17.72
N GLU A 38 15.77 9.65 -17.44
CA GLU A 38 15.76 11.12 -17.47
C GLU A 38 16.62 11.74 -16.36
N TYR A 39 16.51 11.21 -15.14
CA TYR A 39 17.14 11.81 -13.95
C TYR A 39 18.43 11.11 -13.50
N GLY A 40 18.75 9.93 -14.00
CA GLY A 40 19.89 9.13 -13.54
C GLY A 40 21.24 9.86 -13.61
N SER A 41 21.49 10.65 -14.67
CA SER A 41 22.73 11.41 -14.81
C SER A 41 22.82 12.61 -13.87
N SER A 42 21.70 13.27 -13.56
CA SER A 42 21.64 14.45 -12.68
C SER A 42 21.62 14.09 -11.20
N GLN A 43 21.25 12.87 -10.88
CA GLN A 43 21.14 12.34 -9.50
C GLN A 43 20.42 13.29 -8.52
N PRO A 44 19.15 13.65 -8.78
CA PRO A 44 18.44 14.67 -7.99
C PRO A 44 18.22 14.26 -6.53
N LEU A 45 18.39 12.98 -6.18
CA LEU A 45 18.28 12.46 -4.82
C LEU A 45 19.65 12.25 -4.14
N LYS A 46 20.73 12.79 -4.70
CA LYS A 46 22.05 12.67 -4.08
C LYS A 46 22.06 13.25 -2.68
N GLY A 47 22.46 12.40 -1.70
CA GLY A 47 22.45 12.73 -0.26
C GLY A 47 21.11 12.46 0.45
N ALA A 48 20.06 12.08 -0.26
CA ALA A 48 18.85 11.57 0.36
C ALA A 48 19.11 10.19 0.98
N LYS A 49 18.71 10.02 2.25
CA LYS A 49 18.70 8.75 2.98
C LYS A 49 17.23 8.37 3.18
N ILE A 50 16.73 7.47 2.32
CA ILE A 50 15.31 7.12 2.27
C ILE A 50 15.02 5.90 3.14
N ALA A 51 14.23 6.08 4.18
CA ALA A 51 13.59 5.03 4.95
C ALA A 51 12.30 4.59 4.21
N GLY A 52 12.33 3.45 3.53
CA GLY A 52 11.21 2.95 2.74
C GLY A 52 10.45 1.83 3.48
N SER A 53 9.16 2.01 3.66
CA SER A 53 8.22 1.05 4.26
C SER A 53 7.06 0.83 3.29
N LEU A 54 7.23 -0.14 2.39
CA LEU A 54 6.24 -0.48 1.37
C LEU A 54 6.45 -1.95 0.96
N HIS A 55 5.37 -2.63 0.56
CA HIS A 55 5.36 -4.04 0.18
C HIS A 55 6.59 -4.46 -0.63
N MET A 56 7.40 -5.39 -0.13
CA MET A 56 8.65 -5.81 -0.77
C MET A 56 8.38 -6.77 -1.93
N THR A 57 7.83 -6.24 -3.02
CA THR A 57 7.50 -6.97 -4.24
C THR A 57 8.57 -6.78 -5.32
N ILE A 58 8.43 -7.52 -6.43
CA ILE A 58 9.27 -7.34 -7.63
C ILE A 58 9.17 -5.90 -8.16
N GLN A 59 7.96 -5.32 -8.17
CA GLN A 59 7.75 -3.95 -8.62
C GLN A 59 8.42 -2.94 -7.70
N THR A 60 8.39 -3.20 -6.41
CA THR A 60 9.09 -2.38 -5.40
C THR A 60 10.61 -2.48 -5.55
N ALA A 61 11.14 -3.63 -5.96
CA ALA A 61 12.56 -3.75 -6.27
C ALA A 61 12.96 -2.81 -7.41
N VAL A 62 12.14 -2.66 -8.44
CA VAL A 62 12.38 -1.68 -9.53
C VAL A 62 12.34 -0.24 -9.01
N LEU A 63 11.43 0.09 -8.10
CA LEU A 63 11.38 1.41 -7.43
C LEU A 63 12.66 1.67 -6.63
N ILE A 64 13.07 0.74 -5.78
CA ILE A 64 14.28 0.84 -4.95
C ILE A 64 15.52 1.10 -5.84
N GLU A 65 15.69 0.32 -6.89
CA GLU A 65 16.81 0.49 -7.82
C GLU A 65 16.74 1.79 -8.61
N THR A 66 15.53 2.28 -8.90
CA THR A 66 15.35 3.60 -9.51
C THR A 66 15.79 4.71 -8.57
N LEU A 67 15.30 4.73 -7.33
CA LEU A 67 15.70 5.72 -6.32
C LEU A 67 17.23 5.70 -6.08
N LYS A 68 17.84 4.51 -6.05
CA LYS A 68 19.29 4.35 -5.95
C LYS A 68 20.02 4.94 -7.16
N ALA A 69 19.53 4.68 -8.38
CA ALA A 69 20.09 5.24 -9.60
C ALA A 69 20.01 6.78 -9.63
N LEU A 70 19.00 7.34 -8.95
CA LEU A 70 18.84 8.80 -8.80
C LEU A 70 19.71 9.39 -7.67
N GLY A 71 20.55 8.58 -7.01
CA GLY A 71 21.56 9.01 -6.04
C GLY A 71 21.16 8.84 -4.57
N ALA A 72 19.99 8.25 -4.25
CA ALA A 72 19.59 8.01 -2.88
C ALA A 72 20.38 6.86 -2.24
N ASP A 73 20.58 6.95 -0.92
CA ASP A 73 20.89 5.83 -0.04
C ASP A 73 19.59 5.31 0.56
N ILE A 74 19.41 3.98 0.67
CA ILE A 74 18.11 3.37 0.91
C ILE A 74 18.20 2.25 1.94
N ARG A 75 17.22 2.21 2.85
CA ARG A 75 16.89 1.06 3.69
C ARG A 75 15.42 0.73 3.52
N TRP A 76 15.08 -0.56 3.51
CA TRP A 76 13.72 -0.98 3.16
C TRP A 76 13.16 -2.04 4.10
N VAL A 77 11.86 -1.91 4.40
CA VAL A 77 11.05 -2.93 5.09
C VAL A 77 9.74 -3.13 4.34
N SER A 78 9.06 -4.24 4.57
CA SER A 78 7.69 -4.41 4.09
C SER A 78 6.70 -3.74 5.04
N CYS A 79 5.59 -3.24 4.50
CA CYS A 79 4.50 -2.66 5.27
C CYS A 79 3.38 -3.67 5.59
N ASN A 80 3.59 -4.97 5.37
CA ASN A 80 2.65 -6.02 5.69
C ASN A 80 3.37 -7.38 5.81
N ILE A 81 2.99 -8.19 6.82
CA ILE A 81 3.65 -9.45 7.14
C ILE A 81 3.53 -10.55 6.06
N TYR A 82 2.56 -10.45 5.15
CA TYR A 82 2.32 -11.44 4.09
C TYR A 82 2.61 -10.95 2.67
N SER A 83 3.02 -9.69 2.48
CA SER A 83 3.15 -9.10 1.15
C SER A 83 4.53 -9.22 0.53
N THR A 84 5.56 -9.60 1.29
CA THR A 84 6.91 -9.76 0.76
C THR A 84 6.96 -10.91 -0.25
N GLN A 85 7.64 -10.65 -1.38
CA GLN A 85 8.10 -11.68 -2.31
C GLN A 85 9.56 -11.99 -1.96
N ASP A 86 9.83 -13.16 -1.39
CA ASP A 86 11.13 -13.49 -0.81
C ASP A 86 12.28 -13.40 -1.81
N HIS A 87 12.02 -13.74 -3.09
CA HIS A 87 13.00 -13.62 -4.17
C HIS A 87 13.27 -12.16 -4.57
N ALA A 88 12.29 -11.24 -4.42
CA ALA A 88 12.51 -9.81 -4.61
C ALA A 88 13.40 -9.24 -3.50
N ALA A 89 13.11 -9.57 -2.24
CA ALA A 89 13.93 -9.16 -1.10
C ALA A 89 15.37 -9.69 -1.23
N ALA A 90 15.53 -10.96 -1.62
CA ALA A 90 16.84 -11.57 -1.86
C ALA A 90 17.63 -10.85 -2.96
N ALA A 91 16.98 -10.47 -4.08
CA ALA A 91 17.64 -9.76 -5.17
C ALA A 91 18.15 -8.37 -4.75
N ILE A 92 17.36 -7.63 -3.96
CA ILE A 92 17.75 -6.32 -3.43
C ILE A 92 18.88 -6.43 -2.40
N ALA A 93 18.81 -7.43 -1.50
CA ALA A 93 19.89 -7.72 -0.56
C ALA A 93 21.20 -8.07 -1.27
N ALA A 94 21.15 -8.93 -2.31
CA ALA A 94 22.30 -9.31 -3.11
C ALA A 94 22.89 -8.13 -3.91
N ALA A 95 22.07 -7.12 -4.27
CA ALA A 95 22.51 -5.87 -4.86
C ALA A 95 23.17 -4.89 -3.86
N GLY A 96 23.30 -5.30 -2.60
CA GLY A 96 23.93 -4.51 -1.54
C GLY A 96 23.06 -3.38 -0.99
N ILE A 97 21.74 -3.49 -1.12
CA ILE A 97 20.79 -2.54 -0.54
C ILE A 97 20.20 -3.16 0.73
N PRO A 98 20.28 -2.48 1.89
CA PRO A 98 19.69 -2.96 3.14
C PRO A 98 18.20 -3.19 3.01
N VAL A 99 17.74 -4.40 3.28
CA VAL A 99 16.33 -4.82 3.24
C VAL A 99 16.04 -5.79 4.38
N PHE A 100 14.95 -5.58 5.09
CA PHE A 100 14.52 -6.39 6.22
C PHE A 100 13.07 -6.80 5.97
N ALA A 101 12.86 -7.92 5.30
CA ALA A 101 11.54 -8.40 4.93
C ALA A 101 11.56 -9.86 4.50
N TRP A 102 10.56 -10.63 4.94
CA TRP A 102 10.29 -11.98 4.44
C TRP A 102 8.81 -12.30 4.57
N LYS A 103 8.29 -13.18 3.73
CA LYS A 103 6.86 -13.52 3.73
C LYS A 103 6.52 -14.40 4.93
N GLY A 104 5.62 -13.92 5.78
CA GLY A 104 5.18 -14.62 6.98
C GLY A 104 5.96 -14.23 8.23
N GLU A 105 6.64 -13.08 8.22
CA GLU A 105 7.24 -12.50 9.43
C GLU A 105 6.19 -12.29 10.52
N SER A 106 6.59 -12.42 11.79
CA SER A 106 5.70 -12.14 12.91
C SER A 106 5.44 -10.63 13.06
N LEU A 107 4.36 -10.23 13.73
CA LEU A 107 4.13 -8.82 14.08
C LEU A 107 5.30 -8.21 14.86
N LYS A 108 5.97 -9.04 15.68
CA LYS A 108 7.18 -8.58 16.41
C LYS A 108 8.33 -8.31 15.43
N ASP A 109 8.59 -9.19 14.47
CA ASP A 109 9.63 -8.99 13.45
C ASP A 109 9.32 -7.74 12.63
N TYR A 110 8.07 -7.57 12.20
CA TYR A 110 7.59 -6.41 11.46
C TYR A 110 7.94 -5.08 12.15
N TRP A 111 7.62 -4.95 13.42
CA TRP A 111 7.91 -3.73 14.18
C TRP A 111 9.40 -3.59 14.54
N ASP A 112 10.11 -4.67 14.80
CA ASP A 112 11.57 -4.66 14.98
C ASP A 112 12.28 -4.21 13.69
N TYR A 113 11.80 -4.63 12.51
CA TYR A 113 12.33 -4.17 11.22
C TYR A 113 11.97 -2.72 10.94
N THR A 114 10.79 -2.27 11.29
CA THR A 114 10.41 -0.84 11.23
C THR A 114 11.38 0.02 12.05
N ARG A 115 11.79 -0.41 13.25
CA ARG A 115 12.84 0.28 14.01
C ARG A 115 14.18 0.27 13.26
N LYS A 116 14.59 -0.89 12.70
CA LYS A 116 15.86 -1.01 11.95
C LYS A 116 15.90 -0.09 10.72
N LEU A 117 14.77 0.25 10.16
CA LEU A 117 14.65 1.20 9.07
C LEU A 117 15.28 2.56 9.40
N PHE A 118 15.21 2.97 10.67
CA PHE A 118 15.75 4.25 11.16
C PHE A 118 17.18 4.14 11.73
N GLU A 119 17.77 2.97 11.71
CA GLU A 119 19.14 2.70 12.21
C GLU A 119 20.11 2.58 11.05
N TRP A 120 20.78 3.67 10.68
CA TRP A 120 21.73 3.68 9.57
C TRP A 120 23.09 3.08 9.96
N HIS A 121 23.70 2.30 9.06
CA HIS A 121 24.96 1.59 9.30
C HIS A 121 26.16 2.50 9.59
N ASP A 122 26.12 3.77 9.14
CA ASP A 122 27.13 4.79 9.43
C ASP A 122 26.88 5.57 10.73
N GLY A 123 25.90 5.14 11.53
CA GLY A 123 25.45 5.83 12.73
C GLY A 123 24.64 7.10 12.46
N GLY A 124 24.36 7.39 11.18
CA GLY A 124 23.49 8.50 10.77
C GLY A 124 22.01 8.19 10.93
N MET A 125 21.18 9.07 10.39
CA MET A 125 19.72 8.97 10.42
C MET A 125 19.15 9.11 9.00
N PRO A 126 17.97 8.55 8.70
CA PRO A 126 17.28 8.86 7.47
C PRO A 126 16.86 10.33 7.46
N ASN A 127 16.70 10.87 6.27
CA ASN A 127 16.25 12.24 6.07
C ASN A 127 15.04 12.35 5.14
N MET A 128 14.53 11.22 4.67
CA MET A 128 13.31 11.06 3.90
C MET A 128 12.58 9.80 4.31
N ILE A 129 11.26 9.79 4.23
CA ILE A 129 10.42 8.59 4.40
C ILE A 129 9.62 8.38 3.11
N LEU A 130 9.53 7.11 2.67
CA LEU A 130 8.57 6.64 1.69
C LEU A 130 7.74 5.56 2.39
N ASP A 131 6.46 5.83 2.62
CA ASP A 131 5.59 5.02 3.47
C ASP A 131 4.36 4.50 2.72
N ASP A 132 3.82 3.40 3.20
CA ASP A 132 2.59 2.79 2.72
C ASP A 132 1.79 2.28 3.93
N GLY A 133 0.73 2.99 4.28
CA GLY A 133 -0.09 2.78 5.47
C GLY A 133 0.31 3.62 6.67
N GLY A 134 1.46 4.30 6.59
CA GLY A 134 1.89 5.28 7.57
C GLY A 134 2.48 4.70 8.86
N ASP A 135 2.87 3.42 8.90
CA ASP A 135 3.38 2.80 10.13
C ASP A 135 4.80 3.27 10.51
N ALA A 136 5.67 3.46 9.53
CA ALA A 136 7.00 4.03 9.78
C ALA A 136 6.88 5.48 10.29
N THR A 137 6.01 6.25 9.68
CA THR A 137 5.67 7.63 10.09
C THR A 137 5.06 7.65 11.50
N LEU A 138 4.11 6.76 11.79
CA LEU A 138 3.46 6.63 13.10
C LEU A 138 4.45 6.31 14.21
N TYR A 139 5.38 5.38 13.96
CA TYR A 139 6.42 5.00 14.93
C TYR A 139 7.22 6.23 15.40
N ILE A 140 7.64 7.10 14.48
CA ILE A 140 8.37 8.32 14.82
C ILE A 140 7.49 9.33 15.57
N HIS A 141 6.24 9.54 15.13
CA HIS A 141 5.32 10.47 15.79
C HIS A 141 4.99 10.07 17.22
N LEU A 142 4.68 8.78 17.44
CA LEU A 142 4.41 8.26 18.79
C LEU A 142 5.67 8.27 19.67
N GLY A 143 6.83 7.97 19.07
CA GLY A 143 8.11 8.06 19.77
C GLY A 143 8.42 9.48 20.24
N VAL A 144 8.25 10.48 19.39
CA VAL A 144 8.43 11.90 19.77
C VAL A 144 7.44 12.32 20.87
N ARG A 145 6.18 11.89 20.74
CA ARG A 145 5.16 12.13 21.76
C ARG A 145 5.56 11.57 23.14
N ALA A 146 6.00 10.31 23.15
CA ALA A 146 6.44 9.63 24.37
C ALA A 146 7.72 10.26 24.96
N GLU A 147 8.68 10.64 24.11
CA GLU A 147 9.92 11.32 24.48
C GLU A 147 9.67 12.72 25.08
N GLY A 148 8.59 13.38 24.64
CA GLY A 148 8.09 14.63 25.18
C GLY A 148 7.38 14.53 26.53
N GLY A 149 7.24 13.31 27.08
CA GLY A 149 6.66 13.04 28.41
C GLY A 149 5.20 12.58 28.39
N ASP A 150 4.53 12.58 27.25
CA ASP A 150 3.18 12.01 27.14
C ASP A 150 3.30 10.49 26.87
N THR A 151 3.33 9.71 27.94
CA THR A 151 3.50 8.25 27.90
C THR A 151 2.24 7.47 28.29
N ALA A 152 1.18 8.14 28.73
CA ALA A 152 -0.02 7.47 29.24
C ALA A 152 -0.66 6.51 28.22
N PHE A 153 -0.64 6.85 26.92
CA PHE A 153 -1.18 6.00 25.87
C PHE A 153 -0.46 4.64 25.73
N LEU A 154 0.84 4.58 26.09
CA LEU A 154 1.62 3.34 26.02
C LEU A 154 1.15 2.25 27.02
N GLU A 155 0.33 2.62 27.99
CA GLU A 155 -0.20 1.68 29.00
C GLU A 155 -1.60 1.14 28.63
N SER A 156 -2.18 1.58 27.51
CA SER A 156 -3.56 1.24 27.13
C SER A 156 -3.66 0.87 25.64
N PRO A 157 -3.00 -0.23 25.19
CA PRO A 157 -3.12 -0.68 23.80
C PRO A 157 -4.55 -1.14 23.50
N GLY A 158 -5.06 -0.78 22.33
CA GLY A 158 -6.38 -1.18 21.84
C GLY A 158 -6.36 -2.46 20.99
N SER A 159 -5.16 -2.96 20.65
CA SER A 159 -4.96 -4.16 19.84
C SER A 159 -3.64 -4.84 20.18
N GLU A 160 -3.48 -6.10 19.74
CA GLU A 160 -2.22 -6.84 19.84
C GLU A 160 -1.07 -6.12 19.12
N GLU A 161 -1.36 -5.52 17.97
CA GLU A 161 -0.38 -4.75 17.22
C GLU A 161 0.09 -3.50 17.96
N GLU A 162 -0.84 -2.75 18.57
CA GLU A 162 -0.49 -1.61 19.43
C GLU A 162 0.30 -2.04 20.67
N GLU A 163 0.01 -3.21 21.26
CA GLU A 163 0.79 -3.74 22.38
C GLU A 163 2.26 -3.92 22.00
N ILE A 164 2.52 -4.53 20.83
CA ILE A 164 3.86 -4.76 20.30
C ILE A 164 4.56 -3.43 19.97
N LEU A 165 3.88 -2.52 19.29
CA LEU A 165 4.39 -1.19 18.94
C LEU A 165 4.74 -0.38 20.20
N PHE A 166 3.87 -0.36 21.20
CA PHE A 166 4.08 0.39 22.42
C PHE A 166 5.24 -0.20 23.25
N ALA A 167 5.36 -1.54 23.28
CA ALA A 167 6.51 -2.21 23.90
C ALA A 167 7.81 -1.83 23.18
N LEU A 168 7.82 -1.76 21.84
CA LEU A 168 8.97 -1.34 21.05
C LEU A 168 9.36 0.12 21.32
N ILE A 169 8.39 1.04 21.40
CA ILE A 169 8.66 2.44 21.75
C ILE A 169 9.28 2.54 23.14
N LYS A 170 8.73 1.83 24.14
CA LYS A 170 9.31 1.77 25.49
C LYS A 170 10.74 1.24 25.50
N ASP A 171 11.02 0.20 24.71
CA ASP A 171 12.38 -0.35 24.56
C ASP A 171 13.32 0.66 23.88
N THR A 172 12.86 1.30 22.82
CA THR A 172 13.66 2.32 22.10
C THR A 172 14.02 3.50 23.00
N LEU A 173 13.08 3.99 23.81
CA LEU A 173 13.33 5.06 24.79
C LEU A 173 14.38 4.69 25.85
N LYS A 174 14.54 3.39 26.16
CA LYS A 174 15.53 2.87 27.11
C LYS A 174 16.91 2.63 26.48
N THR A 175 16.92 2.18 25.22
CA THR A 175 18.13 1.67 24.54
C THR A 175 18.81 2.70 23.66
N LYS A 176 18.07 3.70 23.16
CA LYS A 176 18.63 4.80 22.35
C LYS A 176 18.98 6.02 23.20
N PRO A 177 19.88 6.89 22.72
CA PRO A 177 20.17 8.15 23.40
C PRO A 177 18.91 8.98 23.65
N LYS A 178 18.89 9.71 24.76
CA LYS A 178 17.77 10.63 25.05
C LYS A 178 17.62 11.64 23.94
N GLY A 179 16.39 11.84 23.42
CA GLY A 179 16.10 12.74 22.33
C GLY A 179 16.19 12.08 20.93
N TRP A 180 16.43 10.77 20.85
CA TRP A 180 16.64 10.08 19.57
C TRP A 180 15.48 10.23 18.59
N PHE A 181 14.24 10.03 19.03
CA PHE A 181 13.06 10.21 18.17
C PHE A 181 12.94 11.65 17.68
N GLY A 182 13.19 12.62 18.56
CA GLY A 182 13.19 14.04 18.21
C GLY A 182 14.26 14.39 17.17
N GLU A 183 15.46 13.82 17.27
CA GLU A 183 16.55 14.03 16.31
C GLU A 183 16.21 13.37 14.95
N VAL A 184 15.66 12.14 14.95
CA VAL A 184 15.16 11.51 13.71
C VAL A 184 14.09 12.39 13.05
N ALA A 185 13.08 12.84 13.80
CA ALA A 185 12.02 13.68 13.27
C ALA A 185 12.56 15.02 12.68
N LYS A 186 13.57 15.62 13.30
CA LYS A 186 14.22 16.85 12.79
C LYS A 186 15.02 16.58 11.51
N SER A 187 15.57 15.40 11.34
CA SER A 187 16.35 15.05 10.14
C SER A 187 15.47 14.83 8.93
N ILE A 188 14.21 14.41 9.12
CA ILE A 188 13.26 14.11 8.04
C ILE A 188 12.79 15.40 7.37
N LYS A 189 13.06 15.52 6.06
CA LYS A 189 12.57 16.62 5.22
C LYS A 189 11.13 16.45 4.78
N GLY A 190 10.66 15.20 4.69
CA GLY A 190 9.28 14.90 4.32
C GLY A 190 9.02 13.43 4.13
N VAL A 191 7.74 13.09 4.00
CA VAL A 191 7.23 11.75 3.70
C VAL A 191 6.36 11.78 2.46
N SER A 192 6.47 10.74 1.63
CA SER A 192 5.49 10.44 0.59
C SER A 192 4.71 9.18 0.99
N GLU A 193 3.37 9.26 0.93
CA GLU A 193 2.46 8.22 1.39
C GLU A 193 1.67 7.62 0.23
N GLU A 194 1.69 6.28 0.13
CA GLU A 194 1.13 5.52 -0.97
C GLU A 194 -0.38 5.30 -0.88
N THR A 195 -0.92 5.08 0.32
CA THR A 195 -2.26 4.50 0.46
C THR A 195 -3.24 5.37 1.23
N THR A 196 -4.53 5.21 0.94
CA THR A 196 -5.65 5.96 1.56
C THR A 196 -5.59 5.97 3.09
N THR A 197 -5.27 4.84 3.71
CA THR A 197 -5.25 4.73 5.18
C THR A 197 -4.11 5.54 5.79
N GLY A 198 -2.91 5.49 5.22
CA GLY A 198 -1.79 6.30 5.67
C GLY A 198 -2.04 7.79 5.45
N VAL A 199 -2.59 8.15 4.30
CA VAL A 199 -3.02 9.53 4.00
C VAL A 199 -4.03 10.06 5.03
N HIS A 200 -5.01 9.23 5.41
CA HIS A 200 -5.97 9.61 6.46
C HIS A 200 -5.27 9.92 7.78
N ARG A 201 -4.31 9.08 8.19
CA ARG A 201 -3.50 9.32 9.40
C ARG A 201 -2.74 10.65 9.32
N LEU A 202 -2.16 10.98 8.16
CA LEU A 202 -1.45 12.25 7.96
C LEU A 202 -2.38 13.46 8.08
N TYR A 203 -3.58 13.41 7.49
CA TYR A 203 -4.57 14.46 7.65
C TYR A 203 -5.06 14.63 9.09
N VAL A 204 -5.21 13.55 9.84
CA VAL A 204 -5.54 13.62 11.27
C VAL A 204 -4.43 14.33 12.04
N MET A 205 -3.16 13.93 11.80
CA MET A 205 -2.01 14.58 12.45
C MET A 205 -1.89 16.08 12.07
N GLU A 206 -2.14 16.41 10.81
CA GLU A 206 -2.15 17.82 10.37
C GLU A 206 -3.25 18.63 11.10
N LYS A 207 -4.48 18.11 11.10
CA LYS A 207 -5.64 18.76 11.76
C LYS A 207 -5.40 18.98 13.25
N GLU A 208 -4.69 18.07 13.90
CA GLU A 208 -4.33 18.16 15.32
C GLU A 208 -3.08 19.01 15.56
N GLY A 209 -2.42 19.52 14.52
CA GLY A 209 -1.17 20.29 14.63
C GLY A 209 0.02 19.45 15.11
N LYS A 210 -0.04 18.14 14.92
CA LYS A 210 0.95 17.15 15.38
C LYS A 210 1.88 16.64 14.27
N LEU A 211 1.62 16.96 13.02
CA LEU A 211 2.44 16.53 11.89
C LEU A 211 3.86 17.12 12.01
N LEU A 212 4.87 16.27 12.05
CA LEU A 212 6.25 16.67 12.38
C LEU A 212 7.03 17.23 11.18
N PHE A 213 6.65 16.86 9.96
CA PHE A 213 7.33 17.21 8.71
C PHE A 213 6.32 17.27 7.54
N PRO A 214 6.67 17.89 6.40
CA PRO A 214 5.81 17.90 5.21
C PRO A 214 5.46 16.50 4.72
N ALA A 215 4.27 16.34 4.15
CA ALA A 215 3.83 15.09 3.56
C ALA A 215 3.27 15.30 2.15
N ILE A 216 3.62 14.42 1.21
CA ILE A 216 2.96 14.32 -0.10
C ILE A 216 2.07 13.09 -0.10
N ASN A 217 0.78 13.32 -0.28
CA ASN A 217 -0.25 12.32 -0.53
C ASN A 217 -0.16 11.87 -1.99
N VAL A 218 0.53 10.76 -2.22
CA VAL A 218 0.64 10.15 -3.56
C VAL A 218 -0.65 9.43 -3.94
N ASN A 219 -1.38 8.88 -2.96
CA ASN A 219 -2.63 8.16 -3.22
C ASN A 219 -3.62 8.98 -4.06
N ASP A 220 -3.74 10.28 -3.80
CA ASP A 220 -4.72 11.13 -4.46
C ASP A 220 -4.22 11.77 -5.77
N SER A 221 -3.00 11.47 -6.22
CA SER A 221 -2.63 11.67 -7.62
C SER A 221 -3.58 10.87 -8.49
N VAL A 222 -4.11 11.47 -9.57
CA VAL A 222 -5.10 10.80 -10.42
C VAL A 222 -4.53 9.55 -11.08
N THR A 223 -3.27 9.62 -11.52
CA THR A 223 -2.54 8.48 -12.10
C THR A 223 -2.18 7.41 -11.07
N LYS A 224 -2.44 7.64 -9.78
CA LYS A 224 -2.37 6.60 -8.74
C LYS A 224 -3.77 6.08 -8.39
N SER A 225 -4.65 6.90 -7.84
CA SER A 225 -5.96 6.45 -7.32
C SER A 225 -6.87 5.86 -8.38
N LYS A 226 -6.91 6.46 -9.59
CA LYS A 226 -7.75 5.99 -10.69
C LYS A 226 -7.11 4.88 -11.53
N PHE A 227 -5.88 4.49 -11.22
CA PHE A 227 -5.15 3.41 -11.90
C PHE A 227 -4.84 2.26 -10.94
N ASP A 228 -4.02 2.46 -9.93
CA ASP A 228 -3.64 1.47 -8.94
C ASP A 228 -4.88 0.94 -8.19
N ASN A 229 -5.57 1.80 -7.47
CA ASN A 229 -6.71 1.39 -6.66
C ASN A 229 -7.84 0.77 -7.51
N LEU A 230 -8.03 1.24 -8.73
CA LEU A 230 -9.08 0.74 -9.62
C LEU A 230 -8.62 -0.45 -10.46
N TYR A 231 -7.65 -0.23 -11.36
CA TYR A 231 -7.23 -1.26 -12.31
C TYR A 231 -6.36 -2.33 -11.65
N GLY A 232 -5.53 -1.96 -10.65
CA GLY A 232 -4.76 -2.90 -9.87
C GLY A 232 -5.64 -3.92 -9.15
N CYS A 233 -6.72 -3.46 -8.47
CA CYS A 233 -7.67 -4.36 -7.83
C CYS A 233 -8.49 -5.18 -8.84
N ARG A 234 -8.79 -4.60 -10.03
CA ARG A 234 -9.46 -5.33 -11.11
C ARG A 234 -8.67 -6.55 -11.57
N GLU A 235 -7.35 -6.42 -11.68
CA GLU A 235 -6.47 -7.54 -12.06
C GLU A 235 -6.22 -8.52 -10.91
N SER A 236 -5.95 -8.01 -9.71
CA SER A 236 -5.34 -8.79 -8.63
C SER A 236 -6.32 -9.48 -7.68
N LEU A 237 -7.58 -9.01 -7.54
CA LEU A 237 -8.52 -9.61 -6.58
C LEU A 237 -8.83 -11.06 -6.92
N VAL A 238 -9.30 -11.31 -8.15
CA VAL A 238 -9.66 -12.67 -8.59
C VAL A 238 -8.43 -13.57 -8.67
N ASP A 239 -7.25 -13.04 -8.98
CA ASP A 239 -5.99 -13.78 -8.93
C ASP A 239 -5.72 -14.31 -7.51
N GLY A 240 -5.87 -13.46 -6.48
CA GLY A 240 -5.73 -13.87 -5.07
C GLY A 240 -6.72 -14.94 -4.66
N ILE A 241 -8.00 -14.77 -4.99
CA ILE A 241 -9.04 -15.75 -4.66
C ILE A 241 -8.78 -17.09 -5.36
N ARG A 242 -8.46 -17.09 -6.66
CA ARG A 242 -8.18 -18.31 -7.43
C ARG A 242 -6.97 -19.06 -6.91
N ARG A 243 -5.85 -18.40 -6.69
CA ARG A 243 -4.64 -19.03 -6.13
C ARG A 243 -4.87 -19.57 -4.72
N GLY A 244 -5.67 -18.85 -3.92
CA GLY A 244 -6.05 -19.29 -2.57
C GLY A 244 -6.92 -20.55 -2.58
N THR A 245 -7.93 -20.59 -3.44
CA THR A 245 -9.03 -21.57 -3.32
C THR A 245 -9.23 -22.46 -4.54
N ASP A 246 -8.70 -22.08 -5.69
CA ASP A 246 -8.87 -22.79 -6.97
C ASP A 246 -10.33 -23.00 -7.40
N VAL A 247 -11.26 -22.19 -6.87
CA VAL A 247 -12.68 -22.30 -7.17
C VAL A 247 -13.05 -21.68 -8.52
N MET A 248 -14.06 -22.22 -9.16
CA MET A 248 -14.68 -21.62 -10.34
C MET A 248 -15.44 -20.35 -9.91
N MET A 249 -15.13 -19.22 -10.51
CA MET A 249 -15.75 -17.93 -10.22
C MET A 249 -17.11 -17.78 -10.89
N ALA A 250 -17.25 -18.27 -12.14
CA ALA A 250 -18.45 -18.10 -12.92
C ALA A 250 -19.68 -18.72 -12.22
N GLY A 251 -20.77 -17.94 -12.20
CA GLY A 251 -22.03 -18.33 -11.56
C GLY A 251 -22.11 -18.14 -10.05
N LYS A 252 -21.00 -17.90 -9.35
CA LYS A 252 -21.04 -17.57 -7.93
C LYS A 252 -21.64 -16.20 -7.67
N VAL A 253 -22.21 -16.04 -6.50
CA VAL A 253 -22.65 -14.75 -5.98
C VAL A 253 -21.53 -14.17 -5.13
N ALA A 254 -21.12 -12.94 -5.42
CA ALA A 254 -20.08 -12.26 -4.70
C ALA A 254 -20.60 -10.95 -4.09
N MET A 255 -20.22 -10.68 -2.86
CA MET A 255 -20.50 -9.44 -2.15
C MET A 255 -19.24 -8.62 -2.00
N VAL A 256 -19.27 -7.37 -2.47
CA VAL A 256 -18.20 -6.38 -2.28
C VAL A 256 -18.70 -5.30 -1.34
N ALA A 257 -18.04 -5.13 -0.21
CA ALA A 257 -18.30 -4.03 0.70
C ALA A 257 -17.45 -2.83 0.34
N GLY A 258 -18.09 -1.73 -0.03
CA GLY A 258 -17.47 -0.50 -0.51
C GLY A 258 -17.46 -0.37 -2.04
N PHE A 259 -17.70 0.87 -2.55
CA PHE A 259 -17.67 1.19 -3.97
C PHE A 259 -16.88 2.48 -4.26
N GLY A 260 -15.83 2.73 -3.46
CA GLY A 260 -14.74 3.63 -3.81
C GLY A 260 -13.89 3.05 -4.96
N ASP A 261 -12.72 3.61 -5.24
CA ASP A 261 -11.88 3.14 -6.36
C ASP A 261 -11.51 1.66 -6.23
N VAL A 262 -11.11 1.20 -5.04
CA VAL A 262 -10.81 -0.21 -4.75
C VAL A 262 -12.06 -1.09 -4.94
N GLY A 263 -13.20 -0.68 -4.40
CA GLY A 263 -14.45 -1.42 -4.53
C GLY A 263 -14.95 -1.52 -5.99
N LYS A 264 -14.84 -0.44 -6.76
CA LYS A 264 -15.15 -0.43 -8.20
C LYS A 264 -14.28 -1.42 -8.97
N GLY A 265 -12.97 -1.40 -8.72
CA GLY A 265 -12.04 -2.37 -9.31
C GLY A 265 -12.40 -3.80 -8.93
N SER A 266 -12.66 -4.04 -7.66
CA SER A 266 -13.00 -5.36 -7.10
C SER A 266 -14.31 -5.92 -7.67
N ALA A 267 -15.36 -5.10 -7.70
CA ALA A 267 -16.65 -5.48 -8.29
C ALA A 267 -16.50 -5.82 -9.78
N ALA A 268 -15.75 -5.01 -10.53
CA ALA A 268 -15.46 -5.28 -11.93
C ALA A 268 -14.63 -6.57 -12.12
N SER A 269 -13.64 -6.84 -11.26
CA SER A 269 -12.84 -8.08 -11.26
C SER A 269 -13.74 -9.32 -11.18
N LEU A 270 -14.61 -9.34 -10.18
CA LEU A 270 -15.54 -10.44 -9.94
C LEU A 270 -16.58 -10.60 -11.06
N ARG A 271 -17.17 -9.48 -11.55
CA ARG A 271 -18.10 -9.49 -12.67
C ARG A 271 -17.46 -10.02 -13.95
N ASN A 272 -16.24 -9.58 -14.27
CA ASN A 272 -15.49 -10.03 -15.44
C ASN A 272 -15.14 -11.53 -15.36
N ALA A 273 -14.98 -12.07 -14.15
CA ALA A 273 -14.78 -13.50 -13.92
C ALA A 273 -16.09 -14.32 -13.99
N GLY A 274 -17.24 -13.67 -14.21
CA GLY A 274 -18.56 -14.31 -14.36
C GLY A 274 -19.36 -14.43 -13.08
N CYS A 275 -18.98 -13.74 -12.00
CA CYS A 275 -19.78 -13.68 -10.77
C CYS A 275 -21.01 -12.76 -10.96
N ARG A 276 -22.06 -13.06 -10.20
CA ARG A 276 -23.17 -12.15 -9.92
C ARG A 276 -22.79 -11.31 -8.71
N VAL A 277 -22.60 -10.00 -8.91
CA VAL A 277 -21.99 -9.14 -7.88
C VAL A 277 -23.06 -8.28 -7.20
N MET A 278 -23.04 -8.33 -5.87
CA MET A 278 -23.73 -7.40 -4.96
C MET A 278 -22.72 -6.42 -4.38
N VAL A 279 -23.17 -5.22 -4.04
CA VAL A 279 -22.34 -4.16 -3.45
C VAL A 279 -23.05 -3.61 -2.21
N SER A 280 -22.34 -3.38 -1.12
CA SER A 280 -22.81 -2.54 -0.02
C SER A 280 -22.01 -1.23 0.03
N GLU A 281 -22.72 -0.13 0.34
CA GLU A 281 -22.10 1.20 0.37
C GLU A 281 -22.85 2.11 1.35
N VAL A 282 -22.11 3.00 2.01
CA VAL A 282 -22.65 4.02 2.91
C VAL A 282 -22.80 5.39 2.25
N ASP A 283 -21.95 5.66 1.24
CA ASP A 283 -22.01 6.89 0.44
C ASP A 283 -23.12 6.78 -0.63
N PRO A 284 -24.17 7.64 -0.58
CA PRO A 284 -25.26 7.56 -1.52
C PRO A 284 -24.86 7.83 -2.98
N ILE A 285 -23.77 8.58 -3.22
CA ILE A 285 -23.27 8.82 -4.58
C ILE A 285 -22.61 7.56 -5.13
N CYS A 286 -21.75 6.92 -4.35
CA CYS A 286 -21.12 5.66 -4.73
C CYS A 286 -22.15 4.53 -4.89
N ALA A 287 -23.15 4.45 -4.01
CA ALA A 287 -24.24 3.50 -4.12
C ALA A 287 -25.05 3.71 -5.42
N LEU A 288 -25.37 4.96 -5.77
CA LEU A 288 -26.04 5.29 -7.02
C LEU A 288 -25.18 4.91 -8.23
N GLN A 289 -23.88 5.17 -8.20
CA GLN A 289 -22.97 4.74 -9.28
C GLN A 289 -22.98 3.22 -9.44
N ALA A 290 -22.90 2.46 -8.34
CA ALA A 290 -22.96 1.00 -8.38
C ALA A 290 -24.26 0.50 -9.05
N ALA A 291 -25.40 1.08 -8.68
CA ALA A 291 -26.70 0.75 -9.28
C ALA A 291 -26.75 1.09 -10.76
N MET A 292 -26.21 2.24 -11.18
CA MET A 292 -26.14 2.64 -12.60
C MET A 292 -25.23 1.72 -13.41
N GLU A 293 -24.22 1.14 -12.81
CA GLU A 293 -23.35 0.14 -13.44
C GLU A 293 -23.97 -1.27 -13.48
N GLY A 294 -25.18 -1.44 -12.94
CA GLY A 294 -25.95 -2.67 -13.00
C GLY A 294 -25.63 -3.67 -11.88
N TYR A 295 -25.00 -3.23 -10.79
CA TYR A 295 -24.84 -4.03 -9.58
C TYR A 295 -26.11 -3.99 -8.72
N GLU A 296 -26.41 -5.09 -8.05
CA GLU A 296 -27.39 -5.08 -6.95
C GLU A 296 -26.75 -4.39 -5.74
N VAL A 297 -27.35 -3.30 -5.29
CA VAL A 297 -26.87 -2.59 -4.09
C VAL A 297 -27.74 -3.01 -2.92
N THR A 298 -27.14 -3.60 -1.88
CA THR A 298 -27.84 -4.15 -0.71
C THR A 298 -26.98 -4.06 0.54
N THR A 299 -27.45 -4.53 1.69
CA THR A 299 -26.68 -4.55 2.94
C THR A 299 -25.90 -5.85 3.10
N MET A 300 -24.94 -5.88 4.04
CA MET A 300 -24.20 -7.09 4.38
C MET A 300 -25.11 -8.15 4.99
N GLU A 301 -26.08 -7.74 5.80
CA GLU A 301 -27.07 -8.62 6.43
C GLU A 301 -27.91 -9.36 5.38
N ASP A 302 -28.39 -8.65 4.34
CA ASP A 302 -29.16 -9.26 3.26
C ASP A 302 -28.29 -10.18 2.38
N ALA A 303 -27.02 -9.86 2.22
CA ALA A 303 -26.10 -10.63 1.38
C ALA A 303 -25.57 -11.89 2.08
N ALA A 304 -25.46 -11.91 3.40
CA ALA A 304 -24.76 -12.92 4.18
C ALA A 304 -25.19 -14.37 3.82
N SER A 305 -26.49 -14.65 3.78
CA SER A 305 -26.99 -15.99 3.42
C SER A 305 -26.99 -16.31 1.91
N ARG A 306 -26.72 -15.32 1.06
CA ARG A 306 -26.88 -15.41 -0.40
C ARG A 306 -25.55 -15.53 -1.14
N ALA A 307 -24.51 -14.88 -0.66
CA ALA A 307 -23.21 -14.83 -1.32
C ALA A 307 -22.35 -16.07 -1.03
N ASP A 308 -21.49 -16.38 -1.98
CA ASP A 308 -20.48 -17.44 -1.90
C ASP A 308 -19.08 -16.85 -1.60
N ILE A 309 -18.88 -15.57 -1.95
CA ILE A 309 -17.62 -14.84 -1.82
C ILE A 309 -17.92 -13.46 -1.20
N PHE A 310 -17.13 -13.07 -0.23
CA PHE A 310 -17.21 -11.77 0.44
C PHE A 310 -15.86 -11.08 0.37
N CYS A 311 -15.83 -9.83 -0.09
CA CYS A 311 -14.63 -9.01 -0.17
C CYS A 311 -14.88 -7.64 0.42
N THR A 312 -14.06 -7.24 1.40
CA THR A 312 -14.10 -5.88 1.97
C THR A 312 -13.12 -4.95 1.27
N ALA A 313 -13.53 -3.69 1.07
CA ALA A 313 -12.80 -2.67 0.33
C ALA A 313 -13.15 -1.24 0.80
N THR A 314 -13.41 -1.06 2.12
CA THR A 314 -13.97 0.18 2.68
C THR A 314 -12.95 1.05 3.39
N GLY A 315 -11.84 0.46 3.87
CA GLY A 315 -10.92 1.12 4.79
C GLY A 315 -11.52 1.42 6.17
N ASN A 316 -12.68 0.81 6.50
CA ASN A 316 -13.38 1.00 7.76
C ASN A 316 -13.10 -0.18 8.70
N LYS A 317 -13.87 -0.31 9.75
CA LYS A 317 -13.72 -1.30 10.81
C LYS A 317 -14.97 -2.16 10.94
N ASP A 318 -14.80 -3.46 11.27
CA ASP A 318 -15.88 -4.41 11.59
C ASP A 318 -17.02 -4.42 10.53
N VAL A 319 -16.65 -4.36 9.26
CA VAL A 319 -17.58 -4.37 8.11
C VAL A 319 -18.20 -5.75 7.93
N ILE A 320 -17.40 -6.81 8.13
CA ILE A 320 -17.86 -8.19 8.26
C ILE A 320 -17.72 -8.60 9.72
N THR A 321 -18.86 -8.78 10.40
CA THR A 321 -18.93 -9.20 11.82
C THR A 321 -18.99 -10.71 11.95
N ILE A 322 -18.88 -11.20 13.20
CA ILE A 322 -19.04 -12.63 13.51
C ILE A 322 -20.47 -13.09 13.17
N GLU A 323 -21.48 -12.25 13.42
CA GLU A 323 -22.87 -12.54 13.12
C GLU A 323 -23.08 -12.69 11.61
N HIS A 324 -22.45 -11.84 10.80
CA HIS A 324 -22.47 -12.00 9.33
C HIS A 324 -21.85 -13.34 8.92
N MET A 325 -20.69 -13.70 9.48
CA MET A 325 -20.01 -14.96 9.15
C MET A 325 -20.79 -16.20 9.58
N ARG A 326 -21.53 -16.13 10.69
CA ARG A 326 -22.44 -17.21 11.11
C ARG A 326 -23.63 -17.39 10.17
N ALA A 327 -24.09 -16.32 9.53
CA ALA A 327 -25.19 -16.36 8.58
C ALA A 327 -24.78 -16.75 7.16
N MET A 328 -23.47 -16.81 6.86
CA MET A 328 -22.94 -17.17 5.55
C MET A 328 -23.23 -18.64 5.20
N LYS A 329 -23.10 -18.97 3.93
CA LYS A 329 -23.12 -20.38 3.48
C LYS A 329 -21.92 -21.14 4.06
N ASP A 330 -22.09 -22.45 4.28
CA ASP A 330 -20.95 -23.29 4.66
C ASP A 330 -19.83 -23.17 3.63
N ARG A 331 -18.62 -22.91 4.10
CA ARG A 331 -17.43 -22.63 3.28
C ARG A 331 -17.55 -21.43 2.33
N ALA A 332 -18.31 -20.42 2.70
CA ALA A 332 -18.21 -19.12 2.04
C ALA A 332 -16.78 -18.58 2.16
N ILE A 333 -16.29 -17.96 1.09
CA ILE A 333 -14.95 -17.40 1.03
C ILE A 333 -14.99 -15.96 1.51
N VAL A 334 -14.21 -15.64 2.53
CA VAL A 334 -14.10 -14.29 3.12
C VAL A 334 -12.70 -13.75 2.91
N CYS A 335 -12.61 -12.58 2.33
CA CYS A 335 -11.33 -11.91 2.06
C CYS A 335 -11.44 -10.40 2.19
N ASN A 336 -10.29 -9.76 2.29
CA ASN A 336 -10.14 -8.31 2.33
C ASN A 336 -9.12 -7.88 1.26
N ILE A 337 -9.37 -6.74 0.61
CA ILE A 337 -8.42 -6.09 -0.29
C ILE A 337 -8.09 -4.66 0.18
N GLY A 338 -8.64 -4.23 1.32
CA GLY A 338 -8.25 -3.02 2.02
C GLY A 338 -6.90 -3.18 2.72
N HIS A 339 -6.25 -2.09 3.05
CA HIS A 339 -4.87 -2.10 3.57
C HIS A 339 -4.73 -2.87 4.90
N PHE A 340 -5.66 -2.69 5.86
CA PHE A 340 -5.61 -3.33 7.17
C PHE A 340 -6.63 -4.46 7.32
N ASP A 341 -6.39 -5.36 8.27
CA ASP A 341 -7.20 -6.54 8.57
C ASP A 341 -8.43 -6.25 9.43
N ASN A 342 -8.60 -5.04 9.92
CA ASN A 342 -9.68 -4.65 10.83
C ASN A 342 -11.07 -4.51 10.17
N GLU A 343 -11.15 -4.61 8.85
CA GLU A 343 -12.45 -4.61 8.14
C GLU A 343 -13.26 -5.89 8.43
N ILE A 344 -12.57 -6.99 8.75
CA ILE A 344 -13.17 -8.26 9.15
C ILE A 344 -12.92 -8.45 10.64
N GLN A 345 -13.93 -8.86 11.39
CA GLN A 345 -13.85 -9.01 12.85
C GLN A 345 -13.07 -10.28 13.27
N ILE A 346 -11.79 -10.33 12.88
CA ILE A 346 -10.88 -11.46 13.11
C ILE A 346 -10.65 -11.73 14.60
N ALA A 347 -10.52 -10.67 15.40
CA ALA A 347 -10.28 -10.81 16.85
C ALA A 347 -11.34 -11.67 17.55
N GLY A 348 -12.60 -11.59 17.10
CA GLY A 348 -13.69 -12.39 17.65
C GLY A 348 -13.67 -13.86 17.23
N LEU A 349 -12.87 -14.24 16.24
CA LEU A 349 -12.73 -15.62 15.75
C LEU A 349 -11.58 -16.38 16.43
N LYS A 350 -10.72 -15.71 17.23
CA LYS A 350 -9.52 -16.31 17.85
C LYS A 350 -9.80 -17.55 18.69
N ASN A 351 -10.98 -17.63 19.30
CA ASN A 351 -11.38 -18.75 20.15
C ASN A 351 -12.08 -19.90 19.39
N LEU A 352 -12.29 -19.74 18.07
CA LEU A 352 -12.84 -20.78 17.22
C LEU A 352 -11.75 -21.73 16.75
N LYS A 353 -12.13 -22.85 16.18
CA LYS A 353 -11.20 -23.81 15.63
C LYS A 353 -10.75 -23.35 14.23
N TRP A 354 -9.48 -23.06 14.11
CA TRP A 354 -8.81 -22.73 12.86
C TRP A 354 -8.10 -23.99 12.32
N VAL A 355 -8.35 -24.31 11.06
CA VAL A 355 -7.69 -25.39 10.34
C VAL A 355 -6.95 -24.80 9.15
N ASN A 356 -5.62 -24.72 9.22
CA ASN A 356 -4.82 -24.27 8.09
C ASN A 356 -4.86 -25.30 6.97
N ILE A 357 -5.35 -24.90 5.81
CA ILE A 357 -5.44 -25.76 4.62
C ILE A 357 -4.13 -25.71 3.83
N LYS A 358 -3.60 -24.50 3.63
CA LYS A 358 -2.32 -24.19 3.02
C LYS A 358 -1.92 -22.76 3.42
N PRO A 359 -0.71 -22.28 3.14
CA PRO A 359 -0.32 -20.93 3.50
C PRO A 359 -1.37 -19.88 3.11
N GLN A 360 -1.75 -19.04 4.06
CA GLN A 360 -2.74 -17.95 3.94
C GLN A 360 -4.16 -18.41 3.52
N VAL A 361 -4.52 -19.67 3.79
CA VAL A 361 -5.88 -20.21 3.57
C VAL A 361 -6.27 -21.03 4.78
N ASP A 362 -7.24 -20.55 5.53
CA ASP A 362 -7.71 -21.15 6.76
C ASP A 362 -9.21 -21.44 6.70
N GLU A 363 -9.62 -22.58 7.23
CA GLU A 363 -11.02 -22.92 7.48
C GLU A 363 -11.32 -22.63 8.96
N ILE A 364 -12.35 -21.84 9.25
CA ILE A 364 -12.76 -21.49 10.61
C ILE A 364 -14.08 -22.19 10.89
N GLU A 365 -14.09 -23.08 11.89
CA GLU A 365 -15.25 -23.90 12.26
C GLU A 365 -15.99 -23.25 13.43
N PHE A 366 -17.28 -22.96 13.24
CA PHE A 366 -18.19 -22.48 14.25
C PHE A 366 -18.73 -23.64 15.11
N PRO A 367 -19.27 -23.38 16.34
CA PRO A 367 -19.72 -24.42 17.25
C PRO A 367 -20.85 -25.30 16.73
N ASP A 368 -21.63 -24.84 15.75
CA ASP A 368 -22.68 -25.58 15.08
C ASP A 368 -22.21 -26.45 13.92
N GLY A 369 -20.90 -26.46 13.65
CA GLY A 369 -20.27 -27.18 12.56
C GLY A 369 -20.23 -26.43 11.22
N HIS A 370 -20.84 -25.23 11.14
CA HIS A 370 -20.71 -24.32 10.01
C HIS A 370 -19.27 -23.80 9.88
N ARG A 371 -18.81 -23.55 8.67
CA ARG A 371 -17.42 -23.13 8.40
C ARG A 371 -17.36 -21.99 7.40
N VAL A 372 -16.33 -21.17 7.52
CA VAL A 372 -15.96 -20.17 6.50
C VAL A 372 -14.51 -20.36 6.10
N ILE A 373 -14.16 -20.01 4.87
CA ILE A 373 -12.80 -20.00 4.36
C ILE A 373 -12.28 -18.56 4.45
N MET A 374 -11.28 -18.34 5.30
CA MET A 374 -10.63 -17.05 5.48
C MET A 374 -9.34 -16.99 4.67
N LEU A 375 -9.18 -15.95 3.85
CA LEU A 375 -7.96 -15.74 3.07
C LEU A 375 -7.07 -14.70 3.76
N SER A 376 -5.77 -15.01 3.83
CA SER A 376 -4.71 -14.14 4.39
C SER A 376 -5.03 -13.62 5.79
N GLU A 377 -5.79 -14.37 6.59
CA GLU A 377 -6.22 -13.96 7.94
C GLU A 377 -6.91 -12.58 7.95
N GLY A 378 -7.65 -12.25 6.89
CA GLY A 378 -8.32 -10.95 6.72
C GLY A 378 -7.42 -9.82 6.22
N ARG A 379 -6.13 -10.07 5.95
CA ARG A 379 -5.21 -9.11 5.32
C ARG A 379 -5.37 -9.08 3.81
N LEU A 380 -4.59 -8.25 3.13
CA LEU A 380 -4.61 -8.06 1.67
C LEU A 380 -4.53 -9.39 0.90
N VAL A 381 -5.67 -9.83 0.36
CA VAL A 381 -5.78 -11.12 -0.36
C VAL A 381 -4.92 -11.17 -1.63
N ASN A 382 -4.81 -10.06 -2.35
CA ASN A 382 -4.05 -9.98 -3.59
C ASN A 382 -2.54 -10.11 -3.40
N LEU A 383 -2.01 -9.70 -2.24
CA LEU A 383 -0.60 -9.84 -1.88
C LEU A 383 -0.33 -11.09 -1.03
N GLY A 384 -1.23 -11.41 -0.11
CA GLY A 384 -1.08 -12.60 0.74
C GLY A 384 -1.23 -13.90 -0.05
N ASN A 385 -2.24 -14.00 -0.91
CA ASN A 385 -2.52 -15.20 -1.70
C ASN A 385 -2.01 -15.16 -3.15
N ALA A 386 -1.56 -13.99 -3.65
CA ALA A 386 -1.04 -13.83 -5.00
C ALA A 386 0.19 -12.91 -5.04
N MET A 387 0.42 -12.23 -6.15
CA MET A 387 1.61 -11.39 -6.41
C MET A 387 1.32 -9.88 -6.38
N GLY A 388 0.11 -9.47 -5.99
CA GLY A 388 -0.29 -8.07 -5.95
C GLY A 388 -0.67 -7.49 -7.31
N HIS A 389 -0.56 -6.17 -7.42
CA HIS A 389 -0.90 -5.45 -8.63
C HIS A 389 0.13 -5.65 -9.75
N PRO A 390 -0.28 -5.63 -11.04
CA PRO A 390 0.62 -5.84 -12.16
C PRO A 390 1.60 -4.68 -12.34
N SER A 391 2.76 -4.97 -12.93
CA SER A 391 3.88 -4.04 -13.06
C SER A 391 3.52 -2.72 -13.75
N PHE A 392 2.69 -2.75 -14.81
CA PHE A 392 2.30 -1.55 -15.53
C PHE A 392 1.53 -0.55 -14.65
N VAL A 393 0.62 -1.04 -13.81
CA VAL A 393 -0.13 -0.22 -12.84
C VAL A 393 0.79 0.35 -11.78
N MET A 394 1.66 -0.50 -11.21
CA MET A 394 2.62 -0.06 -10.20
C MET A 394 3.67 0.91 -10.76
N SER A 395 3.95 0.86 -12.07
CA SER A 395 4.77 1.89 -12.71
C SER A 395 4.18 3.29 -12.54
N ALA A 396 2.87 3.46 -12.66
CA ALA A 396 2.22 4.75 -12.45
C ALA A 396 2.38 5.23 -10.99
N SER A 397 2.05 4.38 -10.02
CA SER A 397 2.20 4.70 -8.59
C SER A 397 3.65 5.03 -8.22
N PHE A 398 4.58 4.21 -8.65
CA PHE A 398 6.00 4.37 -8.28
C PHE A 398 6.70 5.51 -9.02
N THR A 399 6.23 5.88 -10.19
CA THR A 399 6.65 7.14 -10.83
C THR A 399 6.19 8.34 -10.01
N ASN A 400 4.93 8.34 -9.51
CA ASN A 400 4.45 9.36 -8.58
C ASN A 400 5.28 9.42 -7.30
N GLN A 401 5.61 8.25 -6.70
CA GLN A 401 6.47 8.18 -5.50
C GLN A 401 7.85 8.77 -5.76
N THR A 402 8.48 8.40 -6.88
CA THR A 402 9.80 8.93 -7.25
C THR A 402 9.77 10.44 -7.43
N LEU A 403 8.76 10.98 -8.11
CA LEU A 403 8.59 12.42 -8.30
C LEU A 403 8.32 13.13 -6.96
N ALA A 404 7.52 12.54 -6.07
CA ALA A 404 7.26 13.06 -4.75
C ALA A 404 8.53 13.15 -3.88
N GLN A 405 9.36 12.11 -3.92
CA GLN A 405 10.67 12.11 -3.23
C GLN A 405 11.60 13.19 -3.78
N ILE A 406 11.66 13.37 -5.12
CA ILE A 406 12.44 14.44 -5.75
C ILE A 406 11.94 15.83 -5.33
N GLU A 407 10.62 16.02 -5.35
CA GLU A 407 9.98 17.30 -4.98
C GLU A 407 10.26 17.68 -3.52
N LEU A 408 10.10 16.74 -2.58
CA LEU A 408 10.37 16.95 -1.16
C LEU A 408 11.87 17.16 -0.89
N TRP A 409 12.73 16.36 -1.51
CA TRP A 409 14.18 16.44 -1.28
C TRP A 409 14.77 17.78 -1.73
N ASN A 410 14.33 18.27 -2.90
CA ASN A 410 14.82 19.51 -3.49
C ASN A 410 14.02 20.74 -3.04
N ASP A 411 13.13 20.59 -2.07
CA ASP A 411 12.34 21.68 -1.53
C ASP A 411 13.22 22.80 -0.95
N LYS A 412 12.89 24.03 -1.30
CA LYS A 412 13.57 25.26 -0.84
C LYS A 412 12.73 26.03 0.16
N GLY A 413 11.88 25.34 0.94
CA GLY A 413 10.99 25.95 1.93
C GLY A 413 9.58 26.26 1.40
N LYS A 414 9.16 25.59 0.33
CA LYS A 414 7.79 25.64 -0.22
C LYS A 414 6.80 24.86 0.63
N TYR A 415 7.25 23.73 1.21
CA TYR A 415 6.40 22.79 1.94
C TYR A 415 6.50 23.03 3.45
N GLU A 416 5.38 23.46 4.04
CA GLU A 416 5.19 23.50 5.49
C GLU A 416 4.81 22.11 6.02
N LYS A 417 4.67 21.96 7.34
CA LYS A 417 4.18 20.74 7.99
C LYS A 417 2.68 20.52 7.72
N LYS A 418 2.37 20.19 6.46
CA LYS A 418 1.02 19.95 5.93
C LYS A 418 1.04 18.82 4.95
N VAL A 419 -0.13 18.31 4.58
CA VAL A 419 -0.32 17.31 3.55
C VAL A 419 -0.60 18.00 2.21
N TYR A 420 0.15 17.62 1.20
CA TYR A 420 0.06 18.15 -0.17
C TYR A 420 -0.21 17.00 -1.15
N THR A 421 -0.78 17.33 -2.31
CA THR A 421 -0.81 16.43 -3.47
C THR A 421 0.26 16.87 -4.47
N LEU A 422 0.69 15.95 -5.34
CA LEU A 422 1.59 16.31 -6.42
C LEU A 422 0.96 17.35 -7.35
N PRO A 423 1.74 18.32 -7.85
CA PRO A 423 1.27 19.28 -8.85
C PRO A 423 0.69 18.59 -10.08
N LYS A 424 -0.39 19.14 -10.65
CA LYS A 424 -1.13 18.55 -11.76
C LYS A 424 -0.26 18.22 -12.98
N HIS A 425 0.72 19.08 -13.30
CA HIS A 425 1.63 18.83 -14.42
C HIS A 425 2.52 17.61 -14.22
N LEU A 426 2.84 17.24 -12.96
CA LEU A 426 3.59 16.00 -12.67
C LEU A 426 2.69 14.77 -12.79
N ASP A 427 1.44 14.86 -12.36
CA ASP A 427 0.45 13.80 -12.54
C ASP A 427 0.20 13.52 -14.05
N GLU A 428 0.03 14.56 -14.87
CA GLU A 428 -0.05 14.41 -16.33
C GLU A 428 1.24 13.85 -16.95
N LYS A 429 2.43 14.24 -16.45
CA LYS A 429 3.71 13.67 -16.87
C LYS A 429 3.73 12.15 -16.65
N VAL A 430 3.28 11.67 -15.49
CA VAL A 430 3.17 10.24 -15.21
C VAL A 430 2.35 9.55 -16.28
N ALA A 431 1.15 10.07 -16.61
CA ALA A 431 0.32 9.50 -17.67
C ALA A 431 1.05 9.44 -19.02
N VAL A 432 1.65 10.54 -19.44
CA VAL A 432 2.34 10.64 -20.74
C VAL A 432 3.45 9.60 -20.86
N LEU A 433 4.23 9.35 -19.80
CA LEU A 433 5.32 8.37 -19.80
C LEU A 433 4.85 6.92 -20.04
N HIS A 434 3.56 6.63 -19.86
CA HIS A 434 2.97 5.30 -20.04
C HIS A 434 2.33 5.09 -21.42
N LEU A 435 1.96 6.17 -22.13
CA LEU A 435 1.13 6.07 -23.33
C LEU A 435 1.81 5.34 -24.49
N ALA A 436 3.09 5.57 -24.70
CA ALA A 436 3.85 4.96 -25.78
C ALA A 436 3.90 3.43 -25.68
N LYS A 437 4.00 2.88 -24.46
CA LYS A 437 4.07 1.43 -24.19
C LYS A 437 2.82 0.69 -24.67
N ILE A 438 1.65 1.35 -24.59
CA ILE A 438 0.36 0.77 -24.98
C ILE A 438 -0.13 1.29 -26.34
N GLY A 439 0.74 1.97 -27.10
CA GLY A 439 0.46 2.41 -28.47
C GLY A 439 -0.54 3.57 -28.59
N VAL A 440 -0.76 4.33 -27.51
CA VAL A 440 -1.68 5.47 -27.52
C VAL A 440 -1.06 6.66 -28.25
N LYS A 441 -1.86 7.29 -29.11
CA LYS A 441 -1.53 8.53 -29.83
C LYS A 441 -2.48 9.64 -29.37
N LEU A 442 -1.93 10.66 -28.71
CA LEU A 442 -2.72 11.81 -28.28
C LEU A 442 -3.05 12.74 -29.45
N THR A 443 -4.25 13.27 -29.44
CA THR A 443 -4.64 14.43 -30.26
C THR A 443 -3.91 15.68 -29.73
N LYS A 444 -3.35 16.48 -30.64
CA LYS A 444 -2.72 17.76 -30.29
C LYS A 444 -3.72 18.90 -30.54
N LEU A 445 -3.84 19.80 -29.57
CA LEU A 445 -4.63 21.01 -29.73
C LEU A 445 -3.92 21.99 -30.67
N SER A 446 -4.67 22.66 -31.55
CA SER A 446 -4.19 23.89 -32.18
C SER A 446 -4.19 25.06 -31.17
N ASP A 447 -3.46 26.13 -31.47
CA ASP A 447 -3.47 27.34 -30.63
C ASP A 447 -4.88 27.91 -30.47
N GLU A 448 -5.71 27.89 -31.55
CA GLU A 448 -7.09 28.32 -31.50
C GLU A 448 -7.97 27.45 -30.58
N GLN A 449 -7.78 26.11 -30.64
CA GLN A 449 -8.50 25.18 -29.78
C GLN A 449 -8.10 25.36 -28.32
N ALA A 450 -6.81 25.48 -28.05
CA ALA A 450 -6.29 25.72 -26.70
C ALA A 450 -6.80 27.04 -26.11
N ALA A 451 -6.76 28.11 -26.90
CA ALA A 451 -7.30 29.43 -26.50
C ALA A 451 -8.81 29.38 -26.23
N TYR A 452 -9.58 28.64 -27.03
CA TYR A 452 -11.03 28.50 -26.87
C TYR A 452 -11.42 27.86 -25.54
N ILE A 453 -10.66 26.86 -25.08
CA ILE A 453 -10.93 26.18 -23.79
C ILE A 453 -10.09 26.73 -22.64
N GLY A 454 -9.25 27.75 -22.87
CA GLY A 454 -8.50 28.44 -21.84
C GLY A 454 -7.33 27.64 -21.25
N VAL A 455 -6.70 26.76 -22.04
CA VAL A 455 -5.52 25.98 -21.64
C VAL A 455 -4.33 26.28 -22.55
N LYS A 456 -3.16 25.79 -22.19
CA LYS A 456 -2.02 25.77 -23.10
C LYS A 456 -2.07 24.55 -24.02
N PRO A 457 -1.52 24.59 -25.26
CA PRO A 457 -1.46 23.42 -26.15
C PRO A 457 -0.80 22.18 -25.51
N GLU A 458 0.13 22.38 -24.57
CA GLU A 458 0.86 21.33 -23.85
C GLU A 458 0.21 20.90 -22.52
N GLY A 459 -0.87 21.53 -22.12
CA GLY A 459 -1.54 21.32 -20.83
C GLY A 459 -1.01 22.22 -19.68
N PRO A 460 -1.43 21.99 -18.44
CA PRO A 460 -2.42 20.99 -18.01
C PRO A 460 -3.79 21.21 -18.66
N PHE A 461 -4.44 20.10 -19.04
CA PHE A 461 -5.73 20.14 -19.76
C PHE A 461 -6.95 20.30 -18.84
N LYS A 462 -6.78 20.10 -17.55
CA LYS A 462 -7.81 20.23 -16.50
C LYS A 462 -7.29 21.09 -15.36
N SER A 463 -8.20 21.77 -14.66
CA SER A 463 -7.88 22.53 -13.47
C SER A 463 -7.43 21.64 -12.30
N ASP A 464 -6.70 22.19 -11.33
CA ASP A 464 -6.16 21.46 -10.19
C ASP A 464 -7.23 20.78 -9.33
N HIS A 465 -8.43 21.34 -9.29
CA HIS A 465 -9.56 20.77 -8.52
C HIS A 465 -10.41 19.77 -9.32
N TYR A 466 -10.10 19.52 -10.61
CA TYR A 466 -10.85 18.53 -11.40
C TYR A 466 -10.57 17.12 -10.88
N ARG A 467 -11.65 16.35 -10.73
CA ARG A 467 -11.60 14.92 -10.36
C ARG A 467 -12.15 14.08 -11.53
N TYR A 468 -11.34 13.14 -12.01
CA TYR A 468 -11.66 12.25 -13.15
C TYR A 468 -12.70 11.19 -12.77
#